data_3e57c82bfe93ffc5c2362ea68dbc4026
#
_entry.id   3e57c82bfe93ffc5c2362ea68dbc4026
#
_cell.length_a   1.000
_cell.length_b   1.000
_cell.length_c   1.000
_cell.angle_alpha   90.00
_cell.angle_beta   90.00
_cell.angle_gamma   90.00
#
_symmetry.space_group_name_H-M   'P 1'
#
loop_
_entity.id
_entity.type
_entity.pdbx_description
1 polymer ?
#
loop_
_entity_poly.entity_id
_entity_poly.type
_entity_poly.pdbx_seq_one_letter_code
_entity_poly.pdbx_strand_id
1 'polypeptide(L)'
;MEKTLLYHYTSLSHLIEIFKVGKVLTSQTEKMLKVKKPGLWFSTNNKWEYSAFKRFNDGNKEFDLNTPEEFEKYIGCARLVTNLNSLFVTFAKYKHKSKVNPLLWDKMAEIGKSKGADPTEWYATFSPLSISNLDIDVYENGEWHSLKKGDGEFDSELFNRNLEKTFVFKKGKEMEEKMMSEVAKQKENIEKKQEVVEQKVEEVVDQKAEEVVDQKAEE
;
A
#
# COMPACT_ATOMS: atom_id res chain seq x y z
N MET A 1 -26.33 -9.62 -25.32
CA MET A 1 -24.88 -9.65 -25.52
C MET A 1 -24.24 -9.73 -24.15
N GLU A 2 -23.38 -10.71 -23.93
CA GLU A 2 -22.62 -10.85 -22.69
C GLU A 2 -21.63 -9.68 -22.57
N LYS A 3 -21.57 -9.03 -21.39
CA LYS A 3 -20.69 -7.89 -21.17
C LYS A 3 -19.29 -8.38 -20.90
N THR A 4 -18.30 -7.91 -21.65
CA THR A 4 -16.88 -8.20 -21.37
C THR A 4 -16.47 -7.50 -20.10
N LEU A 5 -15.98 -8.24 -19.12
CA LEU A 5 -15.42 -7.72 -17.87
C LEU A 5 -13.94 -7.40 -18.03
N LEU A 6 -13.51 -6.36 -17.34
CA LEU A 6 -12.13 -5.93 -17.23
C LEU A 6 -11.69 -5.93 -15.77
N TYR A 7 -10.47 -6.40 -15.52
CA TYR A 7 -9.89 -6.61 -14.20
C TYR A 7 -8.61 -5.79 -14.02
N HIS A 8 -8.53 -5.04 -12.92
CA HIS A 8 -7.31 -4.34 -12.49
C HIS A 8 -6.82 -4.98 -11.20
N TYR A 9 -5.69 -5.64 -11.25
CA TYR A 9 -5.09 -6.36 -10.11
C TYR A 9 -4.26 -5.40 -9.26
N THR A 10 -4.43 -5.49 -7.94
CA THR A 10 -3.78 -4.60 -6.98
C THR A 10 -3.54 -5.30 -5.63
N SER A 11 -2.78 -4.67 -4.73
CA SER A 11 -2.64 -5.16 -3.35
C SER A 11 -3.71 -4.58 -2.42
N LEU A 12 -3.98 -5.27 -1.29
CA LEU A 12 -4.90 -4.74 -0.26
C LEU A 12 -4.37 -3.43 0.35
N SER A 13 -3.06 -3.31 0.54
CA SER A 13 -2.46 -2.06 1.02
C SER A 13 -2.70 -0.89 0.05
N HIS A 14 -2.58 -1.13 -1.27
CA HIS A 14 -2.88 -0.09 -2.26
C HIS A 14 -4.38 0.20 -2.36
N LEU A 15 -5.23 -0.81 -2.14
CA LEU A 15 -6.68 -0.60 -2.09
C LEU A 15 -7.10 0.37 -0.97
N ILE A 16 -6.40 0.37 0.18
CA ILE A 16 -6.61 1.37 1.23
C ILE A 16 -6.37 2.79 0.71
N GLU A 17 -5.29 3.00 -0.05
CA GLU A 17 -5.00 4.32 -0.62
C GLU A 17 -6.03 4.72 -1.69
N ILE A 18 -6.51 3.77 -2.48
CA ILE A 18 -7.59 3.99 -3.45
C ILE A 18 -8.88 4.43 -2.73
N PHE A 19 -9.23 3.81 -1.59
CA PHE A 19 -10.38 4.22 -0.78
C PHE A 19 -10.24 5.63 -0.22
N LYS A 20 -9.05 6.00 0.30
CA LYS A 20 -8.79 7.36 0.81
C LYS A 20 -8.98 8.43 -0.27
N VAL A 21 -8.57 8.14 -1.50
CA VAL A 21 -8.69 9.06 -2.65
C VAL A 21 -10.08 9.00 -3.30
N GLY A 22 -10.82 7.91 -3.13
CA GLY A 22 -12.10 7.63 -3.78
C GLY A 22 -12.00 7.32 -5.28
N LYS A 23 -10.80 7.18 -5.81
CA LYS A 23 -10.55 6.96 -7.26
C LYS A 23 -9.33 6.10 -7.49
N VAL A 24 -9.40 5.28 -8.52
CA VAL A 24 -8.22 4.60 -9.11
C VAL A 24 -7.56 5.55 -10.08
N LEU A 25 -6.32 5.89 -9.81
CA LEU A 25 -5.56 6.86 -10.61
C LEU A 25 -4.82 6.18 -11.77
N THR A 26 -4.52 6.96 -12.81
CA THR A 26 -3.62 6.52 -13.89
C THR A 26 -2.21 6.26 -13.37
N SER A 27 -1.45 5.39 -14.06
CA SER A 27 -0.12 4.92 -13.67
C SER A 27 0.83 6.06 -13.28
N GLN A 28 1.32 6.03 -12.04
CA GLN A 28 2.34 6.95 -11.56
C GLN A 28 3.71 6.66 -12.19
N THR A 29 4.03 5.39 -12.42
CA THR A 29 5.26 4.98 -13.11
C THR A 29 5.34 5.59 -14.50
N GLU A 30 4.25 5.56 -15.26
CA GLU A 30 4.20 6.19 -16.57
C GLU A 30 4.36 7.71 -16.49
N LYS A 31 3.81 8.37 -15.46
CA LYS A 31 4.03 9.80 -15.22
C LYS A 31 5.50 10.10 -14.94
N MET A 32 6.16 9.29 -14.13
CA MET A 32 7.60 9.41 -13.86
C MET A 32 8.44 9.23 -15.13
N LEU A 33 8.01 8.33 -16.02
CA LEU A 33 8.61 8.14 -17.34
C LEU A 33 8.23 9.23 -18.37
N LYS A 34 7.56 10.29 -17.92
CA LYS A 34 7.12 11.44 -18.74
C LYS A 34 6.16 11.05 -19.87
N VAL A 35 5.38 9.98 -19.68
CA VAL A 35 4.31 9.62 -20.61
C VAL A 35 3.26 10.75 -20.60
N LYS A 36 2.98 11.37 -21.75
CA LYS A 36 2.06 12.51 -21.84
C LYS A 36 0.63 12.16 -21.45
N LYS A 37 0.21 10.94 -21.72
CA LYS A 37 -1.12 10.42 -21.40
C LYS A 37 -0.95 9.06 -20.72
N PRO A 38 -0.70 9.03 -19.41
CA PRO A 38 -0.57 7.80 -18.66
C PRO A 38 -1.90 7.05 -18.61
N GLY A 39 -1.83 5.74 -18.64
CA GLY A 39 -2.98 4.85 -18.61
C GLY A 39 -3.32 4.36 -17.21
N LEU A 40 -4.57 3.97 -17.02
CA LEU A 40 -5.00 3.05 -15.98
C LEU A 40 -5.32 1.72 -16.66
N TRP A 41 -4.60 0.67 -16.28
CA TRP A 41 -4.54 -0.59 -16.99
C TRP A 41 -5.50 -1.63 -16.44
N PHE A 42 -6.08 -2.41 -17.35
CA PHE A 42 -6.95 -3.54 -17.07
C PHE A 42 -6.62 -4.70 -18.00
N SER A 43 -7.05 -5.91 -17.63
CA SER A 43 -6.97 -7.10 -18.46
C SER A 43 -8.33 -7.77 -18.57
N THR A 44 -8.58 -8.50 -19.65
CA THR A 44 -9.72 -9.41 -19.75
C THR A 44 -9.46 -10.75 -19.05
N ASN A 45 -8.22 -11.02 -18.65
CA ASN A 45 -7.87 -12.22 -17.91
C ASN A 45 -8.51 -12.20 -16.52
N ASN A 46 -9.44 -13.11 -16.28
CA ASN A 46 -10.21 -13.17 -15.05
C ASN A 46 -9.55 -14.02 -13.94
N LYS A 47 -8.45 -14.69 -14.24
CA LYS A 47 -7.70 -15.50 -13.26
C LYS A 47 -6.59 -14.68 -12.64
N TRP A 48 -5.64 -14.26 -13.45
CA TRP A 48 -4.49 -13.46 -13.04
C TRP A 48 -3.83 -12.79 -14.24
N GLU A 49 -3.46 -11.53 -14.07
CA GLU A 49 -2.66 -10.80 -15.07
C GLU A 49 -1.19 -10.83 -14.68
N TYR A 50 -0.41 -11.61 -15.40
CA TYR A 50 1.02 -11.83 -15.08
C TYR A 50 1.88 -10.56 -15.17
N SER A 51 1.43 -9.53 -15.89
CA SER A 51 2.09 -8.22 -15.90
C SER A 51 1.82 -7.39 -14.63
N ALA A 52 0.90 -7.82 -13.76
CA ALA A 52 0.62 -7.17 -12.48
C ALA A 52 1.63 -7.48 -11.36
N PHE A 53 2.68 -8.26 -11.66
CA PHE A 53 3.73 -8.60 -10.69
C PHE A 53 4.26 -7.38 -9.93
N LYS A 54 4.74 -7.60 -8.70
CA LYS A 54 5.32 -6.56 -7.85
C LYS A 54 6.68 -7.01 -7.34
N ARG A 55 7.67 -6.13 -7.42
CA ARG A 55 8.92 -6.32 -6.69
C ARG A 55 8.68 -6.09 -5.21
N PHE A 56 9.15 -6.99 -4.40
CA PHE A 56 8.95 -7.01 -2.96
C PHE A 56 10.26 -7.24 -2.22
N ASN A 57 10.43 -6.59 -1.07
CA ASN A 57 11.56 -6.79 -0.17
C ASN A 57 11.00 -7.16 1.21
N ASP A 58 11.36 -8.34 1.72
CA ASP A 58 10.92 -8.83 3.03
C ASP A 58 11.81 -8.38 4.21
N GLY A 59 12.80 -7.56 3.89
CA GLY A 59 13.84 -7.09 4.83
C GLY A 59 15.13 -7.91 4.77
N ASN A 60 15.11 -9.10 4.12
CA ASN A 60 16.28 -9.97 3.95
C ASN A 60 16.67 -10.10 2.48
N LYS A 61 15.70 -10.17 1.58
CA LYS A 61 15.91 -10.34 0.15
C LYS A 61 14.84 -9.63 -0.67
N GLU A 62 15.21 -9.33 -1.90
CA GLU A 62 14.34 -8.78 -2.93
C GLU A 62 13.91 -9.89 -3.91
N PHE A 63 12.63 -9.93 -4.26
CA PHE A 63 12.06 -10.91 -5.21
C PHE A 63 10.77 -10.39 -5.83
N ASP A 64 10.32 -11.01 -6.92
CA ASP A 64 9.07 -10.67 -7.56
C ASP A 64 7.93 -11.52 -7.01
N LEU A 65 6.80 -10.87 -6.70
CA LEU A 65 5.51 -11.54 -6.48
C LEU A 65 4.82 -11.69 -7.84
N ASN A 66 4.64 -12.91 -8.33
CA ASN A 66 4.19 -13.19 -9.68
C ASN A 66 2.79 -13.86 -9.72
N THR A 67 2.28 -14.31 -8.58
CA THR A 67 1.01 -15.05 -8.50
C THR A 67 0.07 -14.43 -7.48
N PRO A 68 -1.26 -14.68 -7.57
CA PRO A 68 -2.21 -14.20 -6.58
C PRO A 68 -1.95 -14.77 -5.18
N GLU A 69 -1.44 -16.00 -5.05
CA GLU A 69 -1.08 -16.63 -3.78
C GLU A 69 0.11 -15.92 -3.12
N GLU A 70 1.12 -15.52 -3.91
CA GLU A 70 2.23 -14.72 -3.40
C GLU A 70 1.76 -13.34 -2.94
N PHE A 71 0.87 -12.70 -3.70
CA PHE A 71 0.24 -11.44 -3.27
C PHE A 71 -0.54 -11.64 -1.98
N GLU A 72 -1.43 -12.64 -1.90
CA GLU A 72 -2.22 -12.96 -0.71
C GLU A 72 -1.33 -13.05 0.52
N LYS A 73 -0.23 -13.80 0.43
CA LYS A 73 0.71 -14.02 1.52
C LYS A 73 1.44 -12.76 1.97
N TYR A 74 1.93 -11.96 1.03
CA TYR A 74 2.86 -10.87 1.36
C TYR A 74 2.18 -9.51 1.51
N ILE A 75 1.27 -9.13 0.60
CA ILE A 75 0.70 -7.77 0.50
C ILE A 75 -0.82 -7.74 0.39
N GLY A 76 -1.45 -8.93 0.38
CA GLY A 76 -2.85 -9.12 0.06
C GLY A 76 -3.13 -8.93 -1.44
N CYS A 77 -4.06 -9.72 -1.97
CA CYS A 77 -4.42 -9.69 -3.38
C CYS A 77 -5.86 -9.24 -3.56
N ALA A 78 -6.06 -8.20 -4.36
CA ALA A 78 -7.38 -7.71 -4.73
C ALA A 78 -7.46 -7.43 -6.23
N ARG A 79 -8.68 -7.36 -6.76
CA ARG A 79 -8.94 -6.86 -8.12
C ARG A 79 -10.16 -5.96 -8.14
N LEU A 80 -10.08 -4.96 -9.00
CA LEU A 80 -11.19 -4.06 -9.32
C LEU A 80 -11.79 -4.50 -10.65
N VAL A 81 -13.11 -4.62 -10.69
CA VAL A 81 -13.82 -5.16 -11.86
C VAL A 81 -14.76 -4.12 -12.44
N THR A 82 -14.79 -4.02 -13.75
CA THR A 82 -15.68 -3.12 -14.47
C THR A 82 -16.11 -3.71 -15.84
N ASN A 83 -17.12 -3.14 -16.44
CA ASN A 83 -17.52 -3.49 -17.81
C ASN A 83 -16.67 -2.76 -18.84
N LEU A 84 -16.27 -3.44 -19.90
CA LEU A 84 -15.69 -2.82 -21.09
C LEU A 84 -16.71 -1.83 -21.69
N ASN A 85 -16.27 -0.59 -21.89
CA ASN A 85 -17.05 0.48 -22.49
C ASN A 85 -16.16 1.41 -23.34
N SER A 86 -16.72 2.51 -23.85
CA SER A 86 -16.03 3.44 -24.75
C SER A 86 -14.86 4.21 -24.14
N LEU A 87 -14.71 4.20 -22.79
CA LEU A 87 -13.58 4.82 -22.09
C LEU A 87 -12.28 4.02 -22.27
N PHE A 88 -12.40 2.73 -22.57
CA PHE A 88 -11.26 1.82 -22.67
C PHE A 88 -10.78 1.68 -24.12
N VAL A 89 -9.49 1.57 -24.26
CA VAL A 89 -8.83 1.29 -25.54
C VAL A 89 -7.96 0.04 -25.39
N THR A 90 -7.84 -0.76 -26.45
CA THR A 90 -6.90 -1.89 -26.49
C THR A 90 -5.46 -1.42 -26.38
N PHE A 91 -4.54 -2.28 -25.97
CA PHE A 91 -3.11 -1.98 -25.94
C PHE A 91 -2.58 -1.43 -27.27
N ALA A 92 -2.97 -2.02 -28.38
CA ALA A 92 -2.59 -1.54 -29.72
C ALA A 92 -3.00 -0.07 -29.96
N LYS A 93 -4.23 0.31 -29.60
CA LYS A 93 -4.69 1.70 -29.69
C LYS A 93 -4.00 2.61 -28.67
N TYR A 94 -3.70 2.10 -27.49
CA TYR A 94 -3.02 2.85 -26.44
C TYR A 94 -1.61 3.27 -26.88
N LYS A 95 -0.84 2.40 -27.49
CA LYS A 95 0.49 2.69 -28.07
C LYS A 95 0.51 3.97 -28.90
N HIS A 96 -0.50 4.14 -29.75
CA HIS A 96 -0.61 5.33 -30.61
C HIS A 96 -1.11 6.57 -29.84
N LYS A 97 -2.06 6.39 -28.92
CA LYS A 97 -2.72 7.51 -28.23
C LYS A 97 -1.88 8.09 -27.10
N SER A 98 -1.01 7.30 -26.45
CA SER A 98 -0.14 7.74 -25.37
C SER A 98 0.96 8.71 -25.81
N LYS A 99 1.24 8.76 -27.14
CA LYS A 99 2.28 9.61 -27.76
C LYS A 99 3.70 9.36 -27.21
N VAL A 100 4.00 8.15 -26.87
CA VAL A 100 5.31 7.67 -26.41
C VAL A 100 5.96 6.88 -27.52
N ASN A 101 7.29 6.80 -27.48
CA ASN A 101 8.05 5.97 -28.42
C ASN A 101 7.49 4.52 -28.43
N PRO A 102 7.03 4.01 -29.56
CA PRO A 102 6.49 2.66 -29.67
C PRO A 102 7.40 1.57 -29.14
N LEU A 103 8.71 1.72 -29.27
CA LEU A 103 9.71 0.76 -28.79
C LEU A 103 9.63 0.54 -27.28
N LEU A 104 9.23 1.55 -26.50
CA LEU A 104 9.04 1.39 -25.06
C LEU A 104 7.92 0.39 -24.78
N TRP A 105 6.80 0.55 -25.50
CA TRP A 105 5.65 -0.34 -25.33
C TRP A 105 5.90 -1.74 -25.86
N ASP A 106 6.68 -1.89 -26.92
CA ASP A 106 7.06 -3.21 -27.41
C ASP A 106 7.92 -3.96 -26.39
N LYS A 107 8.89 -3.28 -25.74
CA LYS A 107 9.68 -3.86 -24.63
C LYS A 107 8.81 -4.24 -23.43
N MET A 108 7.85 -3.40 -23.06
CA MET A 108 6.91 -3.73 -21.98
C MET A 108 6.06 -4.96 -22.31
N ALA A 109 5.60 -5.07 -23.55
CA ALA A 109 4.88 -6.24 -24.02
C ALA A 109 5.75 -7.51 -24.00
N GLU A 110 7.02 -7.41 -24.40
CA GLU A 110 7.99 -8.52 -24.34
C GLU A 110 8.22 -8.99 -22.89
N ILE A 111 8.40 -8.06 -21.96
CA ILE A 111 8.53 -8.37 -20.52
C ILE A 111 7.26 -9.05 -20.02
N GLY A 112 6.08 -8.54 -20.34
CA GLY A 112 4.82 -9.17 -19.96
C GLY A 112 4.69 -10.59 -20.51
N LYS A 113 4.98 -10.78 -21.80
CA LYS A 113 4.96 -12.10 -22.45
C LYS A 113 5.96 -13.09 -21.80
N SER A 114 7.15 -12.63 -21.44
CA SER A 114 8.15 -13.49 -20.79
C SER A 114 7.69 -13.98 -19.41
N LYS A 115 6.71 -13.31 -18.80
CA LYS A 115 6.06 -13.69 -17.55
C LYS A 115 4.74 -14.45 -17.75
N GLY A 116 4.30 -14.65 -18.99
CA GLY A 116 3.07 -15.38 -19.32
C GLY A 116 1.85 -14.50 -19.62
N ALA A 117 1.99 -13.18 -19.66
CA ALA A 117 0.89 -12.27 -20.00
C ALA A 117 0.63 -12.24 -21.52
N ASP A 118 -0.62 -11.98 -21.89
CA ASP A 118 -1.03 -11.74 -23.28
C ASP A 118 -1.41 -10.25 -23.48
N PRO A 119 -0.59 -9.46 -24.19
CA PRO A 119 -0.91 -8.06 -24.48
C PRO A 119 -2.19 -7.84 -25.27
N THR A 120 -2.78 -8.86 -25.90
CA THR A 120 -4.09 -8.73 -26.58
C THR A 120 -5.24 -8.62 -25.58
N GLU A 121 -5.05 -9.07 -24.36
CA GLU A 121 -6.00 -8.95 -23.24
C GLU A 121 -5.93 -7.59 -22.55
N TRP A 122 -4.93 -6.74 -22.85
CA TRP A 122 -4.71 -5.48 -22.16
C TRP A 122 -5.56 -4.33 -22.71
N TYR A 123 -6.16 -3.64 -21.78
CA TYR A 123 -6.95 -2.43 -22.02
C TYR A 123 -6.49 -1.30 -21.10
N ALA A 124 -6.64 -0.07 -21.55
CA ALA A 124 -6.34 1.10 -20.75
C ALA A 124 -7.41 2.17 -20.89
N THR A 125 -7.62 2.93 -19.83
CA THR A 125 -8.30 4.24 -19.87
C THR A 125 -7.32 5.35 -19.53
N PHE A 126 -7.52 6.54 -20.10
CA PHE A 126 -6.73 7.73 -19.82
C PHE A 126 -7.31 8.57 -18.66
N SER A 127 -8.41 8.15 -18.10
CA SER A 127 -9.11 8.84 -17.02
C SER A 127 -9.09 8.02 -15.73
N PRO A 128 -8.95 8.66 -14.58
CA PRO A 128 -9.21 8.01 -13.30
C PRO A 128 -10.64 7.49 -13.24
N LEU A 129 -10.84 6.38 -12.52
CA LEU A 129 -12.17 5.78 -12.32
C LEU A 129 -12.58 5.92 -10.85
N SER A 130 -13.84 6.32 -10.61
CA SER A 130 -14.39 6.32 -9.25
C SER A 130 -14.53 4.89 -8.74
N ILE A 131 -14.10 4.67 -7.50
CA ILE A 131 -14.21 3.35 -6.85
C ILE A 131 -15.67 2.94 -6.60
N SER A 132 -16.60 3.91 -6.53
CA SER A 132 -18.04 3.62 -6.41
C SER A 132 -18.59 2.83 -7.58
N ASN A 133 -18.00 2.98 -8.76
CA ASN A 133 -18.44 2.35 -10.01
C ASN A 133 -17.74 1.02 -10.32
N LEU A 134 -16.96 0.49 -9.36
CA LEU A 134 -16.19 -0.74 -9.54
C LEU A 134 -16.69 -1.80 -8.57
N ASP A 135 -16.78 -3.04 -9.05
CA ASP A 135 -16.83 -4.19 -8.16
C ASP A 135 -15.43 -4.45 -7.62
N ILE A 136 -15.35 -5.03 -6.43
CA ILE A 136 -14.10 -5.28 -5.73
C ILE A 136 -14.10 -6.72 -5.24
N ASP A 137 -13.09 -7.47 -5.65
CA ASP A 137 -12.88 -8.83 -5.15
C ASP A 137 -11.53 -8.92 -4.42
N VAL A 138 -11.46 -9.86 -3.46
CA VAL A 138 -10.24 -10.27 -2.76
C VAL A 138 -9.94 -11.73 -3.09
N TYR A 139 -8.67 -12.07 -3.23
CA TYR A 139 -8.22 -13.44 -3.39
C TYR A 139 -7.94 -14.06 -2.02
N GLU A 140 -8.59 -15.18 -1.74
CA GLU A 140 -8.43 -15.94 -0.51
C GLU A 140 -8.50 -17.43 -0.79
N ASN A 141 -7.48 -18.18 -0.36
CA ASN A 141 -7.44 -19.66 -0.45
C ASN A 141 -7.69 -20.23 -1.86
N GLY A 142 -7.15 -19.60 -2.88
CA GLY A 142 -7.27 -20.08 -4.28
C GLY A 142 -8.46 -19.53 -5.05
N GLU A 143 -9.32 -18.72 -4.44
CA GLU A 143 -10.55 -18.23 -5.05
C GLU A 143 -10.75 -16.71 -4.89
N TRP A 144 -11.53 -16.13 -5.81
CA TRP A 144 -11.93 -14.73 -5.74
C TRP A 144 -13.25 -14.59 -5.01
N HIS A 145 -13.26 -13.83 -3.91
CA HIS A 145 -14.42 -13.51 -3.09
C HIS A 145 -14.80 -12.05 -3.26
N SER A 146 -16.10 -11.77 -3.34
CA SER A 146 -16.57 -10.40 -3.51
C SER A 146 -16.49 -9.62 -2.21
N LEU A 147 -15.77 -8.48 -2.22
CA LEU A 147 -15.80 -7.47 -1.17
C LEU A 147 -16.89 -6.43 -1.39
N LYS A 148 -17.23 -6.14 -2.66
CA LYS A 148 -18.24 -5.15 -3.02
C LYS A 148 -18.73 -5.40 -4.45
N LYS A 149 -20.05 -5.35 -4.67
CA LYS A 149 -20.68 -5.38 -6.01
C LYS A 149 -21.54 -4.14 -6.23
N GLY A 150 -21.24 -3.41 -7.30
CA GLY A 150 -21.96 -2.19 -7.64
C GLY A 150 -21.98 -1.17 -6.50
N ASP A 151 -23.15 -0.69 -6.15
CA ASP A 151 -23.38 0.24 -5.02
C ASP A 151 -23.59 -0.51 -3.69
N GLY A 152 -23.36 -1.83 -3.69
CA GLY A 152 -23.53 -2.68 -2.50
C GLY A 152 -22.58 -2.32 -1.37
N GLU A 153 -22.91 -2.83 -0.21
CA GLU A 153 -22.11 -2.66 1.00
C GLU A 153 -20.75 -3.33 0.88
N PHE A 154 -19.74 -2.70 1.47
CA PHE A 154 -18.38 -3.22 1.47
C PHE A 154 -18.19 -4.18 2.63
N ASP A 155 -17.74 -5.41 2.36
CA ASP A 155 -17.43 -6.41 3.37
C ASP A 155 -16.08 -6.09 4.05
N SER A 156 -16.17 -5.28 5.10
CA SER A 156 -15.00 -4.85 5.88
C SER A 156 -14.41 -6.00 6.73
N GLU A 157 -15.22 -6.98 7.13
CA GLU A 157 -14.76 -8.14 7.90
C GLU A 157 -13.86 -9.03 7.03
N LEU A 158 -14.32 -9.39 5.84
CA LEU A 158 -13.55 -10.15 4.87
C LEU A 158 -12.26 -9.41 4.48
N PHE A 159 -12.33 -8.09 4.27
CA PHE A 159 -11.18 -7.26 3.95
C PHE A 159 -10.12 -7.28 5.08
N ASN A 160 -10.53 -6.98 6.32
CA ASN A 160 -9.63 -6.92 7.47
C ASN A 160 -8.99 -8.28 7.74
N ARG A 161 -9.78 -9.36 7.70
CA ARG A 161 -9.28 -10.73 7.87
C ARG A 161 -8.17 -11.06 6.85
N ASN A 162 -8.32 -10.66 5.61
CA ASN A 162 -7.30 -10.88 4.59
C ASN A 162 -6.08 -9.96 4.75
N LEU A 163 -6.28 -8.71 5.14
CA LEU A 163 -5.20 -7.76 5.40
C LEU A 163 -4.32 -8.24 6.57
N GLU A 164 -4.91 -8.68 7.67
CA GLU A 164 -4.21 -9.12 8.87
C GLU A 164 -3.35 -10.38 8.67
N LYS A 165 -3.70 -11.22 7.70
CA LYS A 165 -2.92 -12.41 7.33
C LYS A 165 -1.60 -12.05 6.63
N THR A 166 -1.51 -10.88 6.01
CA THR A 166 -0.36 -10.48 5.17
C THR A 166 0.92 -10.30 5.97
N PHE A 167 2.04 -10.55 5.30
CA PHE A 167 3.38 -10.31 5.86
C PHE A 167 3.57 -8.82 6.23
N VAL A 168 3.18 -7.89 5.34
CA VAL A 168 3.36 -6.44 5.58
C VAL A 168 2.60 -5.97 6.80
N PHE A 169 1.38 -6.46 7.04
CA PHE A 169 0.59 -6.08 8.21
C PHE A 169 1.22 -6.59 9.50
N LYS A 170 1.61 -7.88 9.55
CA LYS A 170 2.29 -8.49 10.70
C LYS A 170 3.59 -7.76 11.03
N LYS A 171 4.38 -7.48 10.00
CA LYS A 171 5.65 -6.76 10.16
C LYS A 171 5.45 -5.32 10.64
N GLY A 172 4.41 -4.66 10.14
CA GLY A 172 4.01 -3.33 10.61
C GLY A 172 3.66 -3.32 12.09
N LYS A 173 2.85 -4.27 12.56
CA LYS A 173 2.52 -4.42 13.99
C LYS A 173 3.76 -4.68 14.85
N GLU A 174 4.64 -5.59 14.44
CA GLU A 174 5.89 -5.84 15.16
C GLU A 174 6.76 -4.58 15.31
N MET A 175 6.82 -3.76 14.26
CA MET A 175 7.55 -2.49 14.30
C MET A 175 6.89 -1.48 15.22
N GLU A 176 5.57 -1.36 15.18
CA GLU A 176 4.81 -0.48 16.06
C GLU A 176 5.01 -0.84 17.54
N GLU A 177 4.89 -2.12 17.89
CA GLU A 177 5.13 -2.61 19.25
C GLU A 177 6.56 -2.31 19.74
N LYS A 178 7.56 -2.49 18.89
CA LYS A 178 8.95 -2.13 19.20
C LYS A 178 9.11 -0.64 19.45
N MET A 179 8.57 0.20 18.58
CA MET A 179 8.61 1.66 18.75
C MET A 179 7.93 2.10 20.05
N MET A 180 6.75 1.55 20.37
CA MET A 180 6.05 1.85 21.62
C MET A 180 6.86 1.43 22.86
N SER A 181 7.51 0.27 22.81
CA SER A 181 8.40 -0.21 23.88
C SER A 181 9.61 0.72 24.06
N GLU A 182 10.23 1.19 22.97
CA GLU A 182 11.35 2.13 23.04
C GLU A 182 10.93 3.49 23.59
N VAL A 183 9.78 4.01 23.17
CA VAL A 183 9.23 5.25 23.71
C VAL A 183 8.94 5.14 25.21
N ALA A 184 8.37 4.01 25.65
CA ALA A 184 8.12 3.77 27.08
C ALA A 184 9.42 3.77 27.91
N LYS A 185 10.46 3.08 27.42
CA LYS A 185 11.79 3.09 28.07
C LYS A 185 12.42 4.47 28.13
N GLN A 186 12.27 5.28 27.07
CA GLN A 186 12.78 6.64 27.06
C GLN A 186 12.07 7.53 28.10
N LYS A 187 10.74 7.41 28.23
CA LYS A 187 9.97 8.14 29.24
C LYS A 187 10.43 7.77 30.66
N GLU A 188 10.54 6.49 30.96
CA GLU A 188 11.02 6.02 32.26
C GLU A 188 12.42 6.57 32.59
N ASN A 189 13.32 6.60 31.62
CA ASN A 189 14.65 7.17 31.80
C ASN A 189 14.64 8.68 32.05
N ILE A 190 13.71 9.42 31.43
CA ILE A 190 13.54 10.85 31.66
C ILE A 190 13.00 11.10 33.06
N GLU A 191 11.99 10.35 33.50
CA GLU A 191 11.42 10.44 34.85
C GLU A 191 12.47 10.17 35.93
N LYS A 192 13.25 9.10 35.81
CA LYS A 192 14.36 8.81 36.73
C LYS A 192 15.42 9.92 36.77
N LYS A 193 15.72 10.57 35.63
CA LYS A 193 16.65 11.70 35.62
C LYS A 193 16.07 12.94 36.30
N GLN A 194 14.77 13.17 36.14
CA GLN A 194 14.10 14.28 36.83
C GLN A 194 14.09 14.07 38.37
N GLU A 195 13.76 12.90 38.84
CA GLU A 195 13.83 12.56 40.26
C GLU A 195 15.22 12.78 40.87
N VAL A 196 16.27 12.37 40.14
CA VAL A 196 17.67 12.60 40.56
C VAL A 196 18.03 14.08 40.62
N VAL A 197 17.52 14.89 39.68
CA VAL A 197 17.73 16.34 39.67
C VAL A 197 16.99 17.00 40.82
N GLU A 198 15.74 16.61 41.09
CA GLU A 198 14.94 17.13 42.20
C GLU A 198 15.61 16.85 43.56
N GLN A 199 16.05 15.61 43.77
CA GLN A 199 16.79 15.25 44.99
C GLN A 199 18.06 16.09 45.17
N LYS A 200 18.84 16.31 44.15
CA LYS A 200 20.04 17.14 44.23
C LYS A 200 19.73 18.62 44.51
N VAL A 201 18.60 19.12 43.97
CA VAL A 201 18.17 20.50 44.27
C VAL A 201 17.74 20.65 45.71
N GLU A 202 17.03 19.67 46.28
CA GLU A 202 16.66 19.66 47.71
C GLU A 202 17.92 19.63 48.59
N GLU A 203 18.88 18.74 48.33
CA GLU A 203 20.15 18.68 49.08
C GLU A 203 20.93 20.02 49.09
N VAL A 204 20.97 20.71 47.95
CA VAL A 204 21.65 22.00 47.81
C VAL A 204 20.88 23.13 48.57
N VAL A 205 19.56 23.05 48.56
CA VAL A 205 18.72 24.03 49.26
C VAL A 205 18.89 23.88 50.79
N ASP A 206 18.89 22.63 51.30
CA ASP A 206 19.08 22.34 52.73
C ASP A 206 20.47 22.76 53.19
N GLN A 207 21.54 22.45 52.44
CA GLN A 207 22.90 22.88 52.78
C GLN A 207 23.04 24.41 52.85
N LYS A 208 22.42 25.14 51.93
CA LYS A 208 22.43 26.63 51.99
C LYS A 208 21.60 27.16 53.15
N ALA A 209 20.53 26.49 53.54
CA ALA A 209 19.74 26.91 54.69
C ALA A 209 20.51 26.76 56.01
N GLU A 210 21.28 25.67 56.17
CA GLU A 210 22.17 25.45 57.31
C GLU A 210 23.29 26.49 57.38
N GLU A 211 23.96 26.79 56.25
CA GLU A 211 25.02 27.84 56.21
C GLU A 211 24.51 29.22 56.63
N VAL A 212 23.27 29.58 56.28
CA VAL A 212 22.68 30.89 56.65
C VAL A 212 22.29 30.95 58.12
N VAL A 213 21.97 29.80 58.76
CA VAL A 213 21.65 29.75 60.20
C VAL A 213 22.93 29.87 61.01
N ASP A 214 24.03 29.23 60.65
CA ASP A 214 25.31 29.31 61.35
C ASP A 214 25.93 30.73 61.27
N GLN A 215 25.81 31.42 60.14
CA GLN A 215 26.30 32.80 60.03
C GLN A 215 25.52 33.83 60.90
N LYS A 216 24.28 33.56 61.26
CA LYS A 216 23.47 34.40 62.13
C LYS A 216 23.67 34.09 63.61
N ALA A 217 24.34 33.02 63.97
CA ALA A 217 24.62 32.65 65.35
C ALA A 217 25.98 33.18 65.84
N GLU A 218 26.81 33.68 64.90
CA GLU A 218 28.13 34.30 65.23
C GLU A 218 28.12 35.82 65.31
N GLU A 219 26.99 36.50 65.05
CA GLU A 219 26.77 37.96 65.25
C GLU A 219 26.05 38.19 66.61
#